data_65487b69f9658a3eff5a9a0691bcd564
#
_entry.id   65487b69f9658a3eff5a9a0691bcd564
#
_cell.length_a   1.000
_cell.length_b   1.000
_cell.length_c   1.000
_cell.angle_alpha   90.00
_cell.angle_beta   90.00
_cell.angle_gamma   90.00
#
_symmetry.space_group_name_H-M   'P 1'
#
loop_
_entity.id
_entity.type
_entity.pdbx_description
1 polymer ?
#
loop_
_entity_poly.entity_id
_entity_poly.type
_entity_poly.pdbx_seq_one_letter_code
_entity_poly.pdbx_strand_id
1 'polypeptide(L)' 'MIELQIAGLKANIEAKLEAIRMSNPLYYHQFKSRYNKLLKTYKTNDYLEDMWIELEELLGAVDDVLRGAD' A
#
# COMPACT_ATOMS: atom_id res chain seq x y z
N MET A 1 -9.43 -14.47 8.32
CA MET A 1 -9.49 -13.37 9.29
C MET A 1 -8.90 -12.11 8.68
N ILE A 2 -9.59 -11.00 8.88
CA ILE A 2 -9.23 -9.75 8.21
C ILE A 2 -7.86 -9.22 8.65
N GLU A 3 -7.48 -9.44 9.90
CA GLU A 3 -6.16 -9.01 10.39
C GLU A 3 -5.03 -9.68 9.62
N LEU A 4 -5.17 -10.97 9.33
CA LEU A 4 -4.16 -11.69 8.55
C LEU A 4 -4.14 -11.20 7.11
N GLN A 5 -5.31 -10.89 6.54
CA GLN A 5 -5.39 -10.35 5.19
C GLN A 5 -4.71 -8.99 5.11
N ILE A 6 -4.95 -8.14 6.11
CA ILE A 6 -4.32 -6.81 6.17
C ILE A 6 -2.80 -6.94 6.32
N ALA A 7 -2.33 -7.85 7.16
CA ALA A 7 -0.90 -8.08 7.33
C ALA A 7 -0.27 -8.52 6.01
N GLY A 8 -0.94 -9.39 5.27
CA GLY A 8 -0.48 -9.84 3.96
C GLY A 8 -0.45 -8.71 2.94
N LEU A 9 -1.48 -7.86 2.93
CA LEU A 9 -1.52 -6.68 2.06
C LEU A 9 -0.38 -5.72 2.36
N LYS A 10 -0.14 -5.44 3.64
CA LYS A 10 0.94 -4.56 4.05
C LYS A 10 2.30 -5.08 3.60
N ALA A 11 2.55 -6.37 3.82
CA ALA A 11 3.81 -6.99 3.40
C ALA A 11 3.97 -6.92 1.88
N ASN A 12 2.90 -7.16 1.14
CA ASN A 12 2.90 -7.11 -0.33
C ASN A 12 3.19 -5.69 -0.82
N ILE A 13 2.51 -4.70 -0.24
CA ILE A 13 2.72 -3.30 -0.60
C ILE A 13 4.16 -2.88 -0.31
N GLU A 14 4.68 -3.23 0.86
CA GLU A 14 6.03 -2.86 1.25
C GLU A 14 7.08 -3.45 0.32
N ALA A 15 6.91 -4.71 -0.07
CA ALA A 15 7.83 -5.35 -1.02
C ALA A 15 7.78 -4.67 -2.38
N LYS A 16 6.58 -4.32 -2.86
CA LYS A 16 6.43 -3.66 -4.15
C LYS A 16 6.90 -2.22 -4.13
N LEU A 17 6.72 -1.53 -3.01
CA LEU A 17 7.27 -0.19 -2.84
C LEU A 17 8.79 -0.20 -2.95
N GLU A 18 9.43 -1.23 -2.42
CA GLU A 18 10.88 -1.36 -2.53
C GLU A 18 11.30 -1.50 -4.00
N ALA A 19 10.55 -2.26 -4.78
CA ALA A 19 10.81 -2.40 -6.21
C ALA A 19 10.63 -1.06 -6.94
N ILE A 20 9.61 -0.28 -6.57
CA ILE A 20 9.37 1.03 -7.17
C ILE A 20 10.48 2.01 -6.78
N ARG A 21 10.97 1.93 -5.54
CA ARG A 21 12.06 2.80 -5.10
C ARG A 21 13.28 2.66 -6.00
N MET A 22 13.56 1.44 -6.44
CA MET A 22 14.70 1.18 -7.30
C MET A 22 14.49 1.66 -8.73
N SER A 23 13.25 1.62 -9.24
CA SER A 23 12.97 1.91 -10.64
C SER A 23 12.36 3.29 -10.87
N ASN A 24 11.64 3.84 -9.89
CA ASN A 24 10.94 5.12 -10.07
C ASN A 24 10.80 5.84 -8.73
N PRO A 25 11.86 6.54 -8.27
CA PRO A 25 11.86 7.16 -6.94
C PRO A 25 10.74 8.18 -6.73
N LEU A 26 10.31 8.87 -7.79
CA LEU A 26 9.24 9.87 -7.67
C LEU A 26 7.93 9.22 -7.24
N TYR A 27 7.55 8.13 -7.92
CA TYR A 27 6.36 7.38 -7.55
C TYR A 27 6.52 6.74 -6.18
N TYR A 28 7.73 6.27 -5.85
CA TYR A 28 7.98 5.70 -4.54
C TYR A 28 7.63 6.69 -3.42
N HIS A 29 8.09 7.93 -3.53
CA HIS A 29 7.82 8.94 -2.51
C HIS A 29 6.33 9.22 -2.38
N GLN A 30 5.61 9.29 -3.49
CA GLN A 30 4.16 9.51 -3.47
C GLN A 30 3.43 8.37 -2.80
N PHE A 31 3.73 7.14 -3.19
CA PHE A 31 3.07 5.97 -2.63
C PHE A 31 3.46 5.73 -1.17
N LYS A 32 4.71 5.94 -0.82
CA LYS A 32 5.17 5.77 0.56
C LYS A 32 4.49 6.77 1.49
N SER A 33 4.35 8.01 1.04
CA SER A 33 3.63 9.04 1.80
C SER A 33 2.17 8.64 2.01
N ARG A 34 1.52 8.17 0.95
CA ARG A 34 0.13 7.72 1.02
C ARG A 34 -0.02 6.52 1.96
N TYR A 35 0.90 5.57 1.87
CA TYR A 35 0.90 4.38 2.72
C TYR A 35 1.06 4.76 4.19
N ASN A 36 2.03 5.62 4.50
CA ASN A 36 2.28 6.06 5.86
C ASN A 36 1.06 6.79 6.45
N LYS A 37 0.43 7.65 5.64
CA LYS A 37 -0.76 8.39 6.05
C LYS A 37 -1.91 7.42 6.34
N LEU A 38 -2.06 6.40 5.51
CA LEU A 38 -3.10 5.39 5.68
C LEU A 38 -2.91 4.63 6.99
N LEU A 39 -1.69 4.19 7.28
CA LEU A 39 -1.39 3.50 8.53
C LEU A 39 -1.63 4.37 9.74
N LYS A 40 -1.34 5.66 9.63
CA LYS A 40 -1.56 6.63 10.71
C LYS A 40 -3.05 6.84 10.96
N THR A 41 -3.84 6.88 9.89
CA THR A 41 -5.29 7.08 9.99
C THR A 41 -5.98 5.89 10.65
N TYR A 42 -5.54 4.68 10.34
CA TYR A 42 -6.19 3.45 10.80
C TYR A 42 -5.35 2.68 11.81
N LYS A 43 -4.73 3.36 12.74
CA LYS A 43 -3.86 2.70 13.71
C LYS A 43 -4.61 1.97 14.82
N THR A 44 -5.93 2.16 14.93
CA THR A 44 -6.78 1.38 15.85
C THR A 44 -7.46 0.26 15.09
N ASN A 45 -7.98 -0.73 15.81
CA ASN A 45 -8.64 -1.88 15.19
C ASN A 45 -10.11 -1.63 14.85
N ASP A 46 -10.58 -0.39 15.00
CA ASP A 46 -12.01 -0.09 14.85
C ASP A 46 -12.48 -0.02 13.39
N TYR A 47 -11.55 0.17 12.44
CA TYR A 47 -11.89 0.39 11.04
C TYR A 47 -11.11 -0.52 10.11
N LEU A 48 -11.02 -1.81 10.47
CA LEU A 48 -10.21 -2.77 9.71
C LEU A 48 -10.70 -2.95 8.28
N GLU A 49 -12.02 -2.95 8.07
CA GLU A 49 -12.56 -3.11 6.72
C GLU A 49 -12.22 -1.91 5.84
N ASP A 50 -12.34 -0.70 6.38
CA ASP A 50 -11.99 0.51 5.64
C ASP A 50 -10.50 0.52 5.31
N MET A 51 -9.67 0.12 6.27
CA MET A 51 -8.22 0.01 6.05
C MET A 51 -7.92 -0.99 4.94
N TRP A 52 -8.59 -2.14 4.96
CA TRP A 52 -8.39 -3.19 3.97
C TRP A 52 -8.72 -2.68 2.57
N ILE A 53 -9.85 -1.98 2.42
CA ILE A 53 -10.27 -1.43 1.13
C ILE A 53 -9.23 -0.44 0.61
N GLU A 54 -8.75 0.47 1.45
CA GLU A 54 -7.79 1.47 1.01
C GLU A 54 -6.43 0.85 0.71
N LEU A 55 -6.03 -0.17 1.44
CA LEU A 55 -4.80 -0.91 1.13
C LEU A 55 -4.90 -1.63 -0.21
N GLU A 56 -6.06 -2.21 -0.51
CA GLU A 56 -6.31 -2.85 -1.80
C GLU A 56 -6.20 -1.84 -2.94
N GLU A 57 -6.78 -0.66 -2.77
CA GLU A 57 -6.69 0.39 -3.78
C GLU A 57 -5.25 0.84 -4.00
N LEU A 58 -4.51 1.02 -2.91
CA LEU A 58 -3.12 1.42 -3.00
C LEU A 58 -2.30 0.34 -3.70
N LEU A 59 -2.52 -0.92 -3.36
CA LEU A 59 -1.83 -2.04 -3.99
C LEU A 59 -2.09 -2.07 -5.50
N GLY A 60 -3.34 -1.82 -5.90
CA GLY A 60 -3.70 -1.75 -7.32
C GLY A 60 -2.93 -0.67 -8.05
N ALA A 61 -2.82 0.52 -7.45
CA ALA A 61 -2.09 1.64 -8.05
C ALA A 61 -0.59 1.32 -8.15
N VAL A 62 -0.03 0.70 -7.12
CA VAL A 62 1.38 0.30 -7.12
C VAL A 62 1.64 -0.74 -8.21
N ASP A 63 0.76 -1.72 -8.33
CA ASP A 63 0.87 -2.76 -9.36
C ASP A 63 0.81 -2.16 -10.77
N ASP A 64 -0.06 -1.17 -10.98
CA ASP A 64 -0.17 -0.53 -12.29
C ASP A 64 1.13 0.14 -12.70
N VAL A 65 1.79 0.82 -11.77
CA VAL A 65 3.09 1.44 -12.06
C VAL A 65 4.14 0.38 -12.35
N LEU A 66 4.16 -0.70 -11.58
CA LEU A 66 5.14 -1.78 -11.78
C LEU A 66 4.96 -2.48 -13.12
N ARG A 67 3.72 -2.55 -13.62
CA ARG A 67 3.46 -3.13 -14.94
C ARG A 67 3.74 -2.16 -16.08
N GLY A 68 4.07 -0.92 -15.76
CA GLY A 68 4.28 0.11 -16.77
C GLY A 68 3.00 0.69 -17.36
N ALA A 69 1.86 0.46 -16.69
CA ALA A 69 0.59 1.03 -17.11
C ALA A 69 0.46 2.44 -16.53
N ASP A 70 0.30 3.40 -17.39
CA ASP A 70 0.16 4.79 -16.95
C ASP A 70 -1.29 5.19 -16.78
#